data_5511e1a26421b530f56f8da29b9b0003
#
_entry.id   5511e1a26421b530f56f8da29b9b0003
#
_cell.length_a   1.000
_cell.length_b   1.000
_cell.length_c   1.000
_cell.angle_alpha   90.00
_cell.angle_beta   90.00
_cell.angle_gamma   90.00
#
_symmetry.space_group_name_H-M   'P 1'
#
loop_
_entity.id
_entity.type
_entity.pdbx_description
1 polymer ?
#
loop_
_entity_poly.entity_id
_entity_poly.type
_entity_poly.pdbx_seq_one_letter_code
_entity_poly.pdbx_strand_id
1 'polypeptide(L)'
;MEGKNPRVSIITTVYNIEKYLRESLDSVLNQTYRDWELILIDDGATDGSPAICDEYAEKDSRIRLTHKPNSGLADSRNVGLGQAKGEFIAFLDSDDWYDPDMLRYMVDALDTSGADIAICGIFKDYLNKSRIKVPVKKTKTVSRDKALEIILRDKKVGSFVWDKMFRREVITEKMTLRMYEDYATVYKWVANAGSVVLCDKPLYHYRQRAGSIDHHVNPARNMDFFKAEQERYEFITSKGLITEDSNHFRTRVLRIGTQMAKEISRSGLGNEEILPYIQEIRETLKKYLPADLRHMKIREYFRLRKLLANPEGFIRSMQRAERFRIESKKEYFAK
;
A
#
# COMPACT_ATOMS: atom_id res chain seq x y z
N MET A 1 23.88 31.89 -4.33
CA MET A 1 22.41 31.89 -4.65
C MET A 1 21.80 30.73 -3.89
N GLU A 2 21.03 31.00 -2.86
CA GLU A 2 20.21 29.95 -2.26
C GLU A 2 19.28 29.41 -3.35
N GLY A 3 19.48 28.15 -3.73
CA GLY A 3 18.75 27.55 -4.83
C GLY A 3 17.27 27.43 -4.46
N LYS A 4 16.39 27.85 -5.36
CA LYS A 4 14.95 27.67 -5.26
C LYS A 4 14.66 26.18 -4.95
N ASN A 5 13.86 25.90 -3.93
CA ASN A 5 13.42 24.54 -3.64
C ASN A 5 12.71 23.92 -4.86
N PRO A 6 12.92 22.65 -5.16
CA PRO A 6 12.21 22.00 -6.26
C PRO A 6 10.70 21.96 -5.99
N ARG A 7 9.90 21.89 -7.07
CA ARG A 7 8.44 21.75 -6.91
C ARG A 7 8.04 20.35 -6.43
N VAL A 8 8.73 19.31 -6.90
CA VAL A 8 8.40 17.92 -6.58
C VAL A 8 9.59 17.22 -5.93
N SER A 9 9.41 16.61 -4.77
CA SER A 9 10.33 15.62 -4.23
C SER A 9 9.79 14.22 -4.51
N ILE A 10 10.58 13.42 -5.22
CA ILE A 10 10.30 12.00 -5.47
C ILE A 10 11.08 11.21 -4.43
N ILE A 11 10.42 10.27 -3.74
CA ILE A 11 11.05 9.42 -2.75
C ILE A 11 11.07 7.99 -3.30
N THR A 12 12.27 7.41 -3.42
CA THR A 12 12.49 6.03 -3.83
C THR A 12 13.33 5.29 -2.79
N THR A 13 12.84 4.16 -2.34
CA THR A 13 13.55 3.28 -1.39
C THR A 13 14.07 2.06 -2.12
N VAL A 14 15.30 1.65 -1.81
CA VAL A 14 16.01 0.59 -2.51
C VAL A 14 16.44 -0.49 -1.53
N TYR A 15 16.09 -1.76 -1.84
CA TYR A 15 16.58 -2.92 -1.11
C TYR A 15 16.59 -4.16 -2.00
N ASN A 16 17.78 -4.68 -2.37
CA ASN A 16 17.98 -5.89 -3.16
C ASN A 16 17.14 -5.95 -4.45
N ILE A 17 17.30 -4.94 -5.32
CA ILE A 17 16.47 -4.74 -6.51
C ILE A 17 17.27 -4.38 -7.76
N GLU A 18 18.55 -4.71 -7.82
CA GLU A 18 19.48 -4.33 -8.89
C GLU A 18 18.93 -4.55 -10.31
N LYS A 19 18.16 -5.62 -10.49
CA LYS A 19 17.63 -6.01 -11.80
C LYS A 19 16.68 -4.98 -12.42
N TYR A 20 15.97 -4.22 -11.60
CA TYR A 20 14.90 -3.31 -12.05
C TYR A 20 15.22 -1.85 -11.81
N LEU A 21 16.20 -1.57 -10.93
CA LEU A 21 16.48 -0.24 -10.41
C LEU A 21 16.84 0.76 -11.51
N ARG A 22 17.62 0.37 -12.52
CA ARG A 22 18.01 1.26 -13.61
C ARG A 22 16.80 1.79 -14.39
N GLU A 23 15.86 0.91 -14.76
CA GLU A 23 14.64 1.31 -15.48
C GLU A 23 13.78 2.27 -14.63
N SER A 24 13.69 2.01 -13.33
CA SER A 24 13.01 2.90 -12.38
C SER A 24 13.63 4.29 -12.35
N LEU A 25 14.95 4.39 -12.16
CA LEU A 25 15.67 5.65 -12.09
C LEU A 25 15.69 6.39 -13.42
N ASP A 26 15.87 5.69 -14.55
CA ASP A 26 15.79 6.27 -15.89
C ASP A 26 14.42 6.90 -16.15
N SER A 27 13.34 6.31 -15.63
CA SER A 27 11.99 6.88 -15.76
C SER A 27 11.83 8.24 -15.08
N VAL A 28 12.57 8.50 -14.00
CA VAL A 28 12.63 9.81 -13.35
C VAL A 28 13.46 10.80 -14.16
N LEU A 29 14.63 10.38 -14.64
CA LEU A 29 15.49 11.23 -15.48
C LEU A 29 14.80 11.67 -16.77
N ASN A 30 13.94 10.80 -17.32
CA ASN A 30 13.20 11.03 -18.57
C ASN A 30 11.88 11.79 -18.39
N GLN A 31 11.51 12.23 -17.16
CA GLN A 31 10.30 13.02 -16.97
C GLN A 31 10.34 14.32 -17.78
N THR A 32 9.21 14.65 -18.44
CA THR A 32 9.07 15.91 -19.20
C THR A 32 8.99 17.13 -18.30
N TYR A 33 8.53 16.98 -17.06
CA TYR A 33 8.61 17.99 -16.01
C TYR A 33 10.01 18.02 -15.40
N ARG A 34 10.66 19.17 -15.24
CA ARG A 34 12.08 19.26 -14.88
C ARG A 34 12.36 19.77 -13.46
N ASP A 35 11.39 20.39 -12.80
CA ASP A 35 11.54 21.00 -11.46
C ASP A 35 11.26 19.97 -10.35
N TRP A 36 12.18 18.99 -10.22
CA TRP A 36 12.10 17.92 -9.23
C TRP A 36 13.46 17.63 -8.58
N GLU A 37 13.44 17.04 -7.40
CA GLU A 37 14.53 16.29 -6.78
C GLU A 37 14.13 14.82 -6.60
N LEU A 38 15.12 13.92 -6.65
CA LEU A 38 14.95 12.51 -6.28
C LEU A 38 15.70 12.25 -4.97
N ILE A 39 14.97 11.77 -3.96
CA ILE A 39 15.53 11.33 -2.68
C ILE A 39 15.60 9.81 -2.72
N LEU A 40 16.81 9.30 -2.88
CA LEU A 40 17.11 7.89 -3.06
C LEU A 40 17.64 7.33 -1.74
N ILE A 41 16.91 6.38 -1.15
CA ILE A 41 17.26 5.78 0.14
C ILE A 41 17.63 4.32 -0.09
N ASP A 42 18.90 4.00 0.00
CA ASP A 42 19.38 2.63 0.06
C ASP A 42 19.23 2.11 1.51
N ASP A 43 18.34 1.14 1.68
CA ASP A 43 18.00 0.52 2.97
C ASP A 43 18.92 -0.68 3.29
N GLY A 44 20.23 -0.53 3.05
CA GLY A 44 21.22 -1.54 3.35
C GLY A 44 21.16 -2.74 2.41
N ALA A 45 21.00 -2.50 1.10
CA ALA A 45 21.01 -3.54 0.08
C ALA A 45 22.37 -4.25 0.03
N THR A 46 22.34 -5.56 -0.28
CA THR A 46 23.52 -6.44 -0.32
C THR A 46 23.83 -6.98 -1.72
N ASP A 47 23.04 -6.61 -2.72
CA ASP A 47 23.27 -6.89 -4.15
C ASP A 47 23.97 -5.71 -4.85
N GLY A 48 23.88 -5.61 -6.17
CA GLY A 48 24.45 -4.50 -6.95
C GLY A 48 23.70 -3.16 -6.83
N SER A 49 22.58 -3.09 -6.08
CA SER A 49 21.76 -1.87 -5.97
C SER A 49 22.51 -0.66 -5.43
N PRO A 50 23.37 -0.74 -4.37
CA PRO A 50 24.11 0.41 -3.86
C PRO A 50 24.99 1.07 -4.93
N ALA A 51 25.73 0.29 -5.69
CA ALA A 51 26.60 0.80 -6.76
C ALA A 51 25.80 1.50 -7.88
N ILE A 52 24.59 1.01 -8.19
CA ILE A 52 23.69 1.69 -9.12
C ILE A 52 23.21 3.02 -8.53
N CYS A 53 22.89 3.08 -7.24
CA CYS A 53 22.48 4.31 -6.57
C CYS A 53 23.58 5.38 -6.63
N ASP A 54 24.84 4.99 -6.36
CA ASP A 54 26.01 5.86 -6.46
C ASP A 54 26.18 6.43 -7.87
N GLU A 55 26.16 5.56 -8.89
CA GLU A 55 26.25 5.96 -10.29
C GLU A 55 25.21 7.02 -10.67
N TYR A 56 23.95 6.85 -10.25
CA TYR A 56 22.90 7.81 -10.58
C TYR A 56 23.01 9.11 -9.79
N ALA A 57 23.46 9.07 -8.54
CA ALA A 57 23.70 10.25 -7.73
C ALA A 57 24.87 11.10 -8.29
N GLU A 58 25.89 10.46 -8.86
CA GLU A 58 26.99 11.15 -9.56
C GLU A 58 26.53 11.73 -10.91
N LYS A 59 25.62 11.06 -11.61
CA LYS A 59 25.13 11.43 -12.95
C LYS A 59 24.23 12.67 -12.94
N ASP A 60 23.44 12.90 -11.89
CA ASP A 60 22.48 14.01 -11.82
C ASP A 60 22.43 14.63 -10.41
N SER A 61 22.82 15.89 -10.31
CA SER A 61 22.88 16.64 -9.04
C SER A 61 21.53 16.83 -8.34
N ARG A 62 20.40 16.55 -9.00
CA ARG A 62 19.07 16.55 -8.42
C ARG A 62 18.77 15.27 -7.62
N ILE A 63 19.64 14.26 -7.72
CA ILE A 63 19.52 13.00 -6.97
C ILE A 63 20.30 13.13 -5.67
N ARG A 64 19.63 12.93 -4.57
CA ARG A 64 20.20 12.93 -3.22
C ARG A 64 20.14 11.54 -2.65
N LEU A 65 21.29 10.89 -2.51
CA LEU A 65 21.44 9.53 -2.03
C LEU A 65 21.73 9.48 -0.53
N THR A 66 21.11 8.53 0.15
CA THR A 66 21.40 8.16 1.54
C THR A 66 21.50 6.66 1.67
N HIS A 67 22.65 6.15 2.07
CA HIS A 67 22.83 4.76 2.50
C HIS A 67 22.56 4.65 4.00
N LYS A 68 21.81 3.63 4.41
CA LYS A 68 21.52 3.37 5.83
C LYS A 68 21.43 1.85 6.10
N PRO A 69 21.65 1.42 7.35
CA PRO A 69 21.34 0.04 7.73
C PRO A 69 19.87 -0.29 7.48
N ASN A 70 19.58 -1.55 7.11
CA ASN A 70 18.22 -1.99 6.84
C ASN A 70 17.30 -1.80 8.05
N SER A 71 16.25 -1.04 7.88
CA SER A 71 15.21 -0.79 8.89
C SER A 71 13.79 -0.95 8.34
N GLY A 72 13.68 -1.27 7.06
CA GLY A 72 12.41 -1.54 6.37
C GLY A 72 11.81 -0.34 5.66
N LEU A 73 10.83 -0.64 4.80
CA LEU A 73 10.23 0.28 3.83
C LEU A 73 9.63 1.53 4.48
N ALA A 74 8.88 1.37 5.58
CA ALA A 74 8.25 2.47 6.28
C ALA A 74 9.26 3.48 6.83
N ASP A 75 10.33 2.99 7.48
CA ASP A 75 11.39 3.85 8.01
C ASP A 75 12.15 4.56 6.89
N SER A 76 12.49 3.84 5.82
CA SER A 76 13.18 4.42 4.67
C SER A 76 12.35 5.50 3.96
N ARG A 77 11.02 5.31 3.82
CA ARG A 77 10.12 6.36 3.34
C ARG A 77 10.06 7.57 4.30
N ASN A 78 10.04 7.33 5.61
CA ASN A 78 10.08 8.41 6.62
C ASN A 78 11.39 9.21 6.58
N VAL A 79 12.54 8.54 6.35
CA VAL A 79 13.83 9.22 6.13
C VAL A 79 13.75 10.10 4.88
N GLY A 80 13.21 9.59 3.79
CA GLY A 80 12.99 10.35 2.56
C GLY A 80 12.08 11.56 2.77
N LEU A 81 10.96 11.38 3.47
CA LEU A 81 10.03 12.48 3.83
C LEU A 81 10.72 13.58 4.65
N GLY A 82 11.59 13.21 5.59
CA GLY A 82 12.35 14.16 6.40
C GLY A 82 13.37 14.98 5.61
N GLN A 83 13.77 14.49 4.43
CA GLN A 83 14.72 15.17 3.55
C GLN A 83 14.04 15.99 2.44
N ALA A 84 12.77 15.76 2.17
CA ALA A 84 12.03 16.35 1.07
C ALA A 84 11.87 17.87 1.24
N LYS A 85 12.18 18.61 0.16
CA LYS A 85 12.10 20.09 0.10
C LYS A 85 10.98 20.58 -0.81
N GLY A 86 10.45 19.69 -1.67
CA GLY A 86 9.44 20.00 -2.67
C GLY A 86 8.12 20.46 -2.04
N GLU A 87 7.36 21.23 -2.79
CA GLU A 87 5.97 21.57 -2.48
C GLU A 87 5.10 20.32 -2.56
N PHE A 88 5.37 19.45 -3.51
CA PHE A 88 4.69 18.19 -3.73
C PHE A 88 5.61 17.00 -3.44
N ILE A 89 5.03 15.94 -2.91
CA ILE A 89 5.70 14.67 -2.63
C ILE A 89 5.09 13.57 -3.51
N ALA A 90 5.95 12.83 -4.20
CA ALA A 90 5.61 11.63 -4.95
C ALA A 90 6.48 10.45 -4.48
N PHE A 91 6.01 9.24 -4.69
CA PHE A 91 6.73 8.01 -4.33
C PHE A 91 6.88 7.12 -5.56
N LEU A 92 8.06 6.52 -5.70
CA LEU A 92 8.33 5.54 -6.74
C LEU A 92 8.92 4.29 -6.09
N ASP A 93 8.25 3.16 -6.23
CA ASP A 93 8.79 1.87 -5.82
C ASP A 93 9.87 1.44 -6.83
N SER A 94 11.01 0.97 -6.33
CA SER A 94 12.24 0.77 -7.12
C SER A 94 12.19 -0.39 -8.13
N ASP A 95 11.10 -1.14 -8.18
CA ASP A 95 10.80 -2.15 -9.21
C ASP A 95 9.76 -1.69 -10.26
N ASP A 96 9.21 -0.49 -10.11
CA ASP A 96 8.22 0.15 -10.95
C ASP A 96 8.81 1.31 -11.76
N TRP A 97 8.01 1.97 -12.60
CA TRP A 97 8.46 3.16 -13.34
C TRP A 97 7.32 4.13 -13.65
N TYR A 98 7.69 5.37 -13.89
CA TYR A 98 6.78 6.44 -14.26
C TYR A 98 6.59 6.53 -15.79
N ASP A 99 5.36 6.86 -16.24
CA ASP A 99 5.14 7.38 -17.58
C ASP A 99 5.90 8.74 -17.73
N PRO A 100 6.46 9.04 -18.91
CA PRO A 100 7.25 10.28 -19.10
C PRO A 100 6.51 11.58 -18.73
N ASP A 101 5.20 11.61 -18.80
CA ASP A 101 4.38 12.78 -18.49
C ASP A 101 3.75 12.76 -17.08
N MET A 102 4.08 11.79 -16.23
CA MET A 102 3.43 11.64 -14.93
C MET A 102 3.55 12.89 -14.06
N LEU A 103 4.76 13.39 -13.85
CA LEU A 103 4.96 14.57 -12.99
C LEU A 103 4.26 15.80 -13.55
N ARG A 104 4.41 16.06 -14.85
CA ARG A 104 3.77 17.20 -15.52
C ARG A 104 2.26 17.15 -15.36
N TYR A 105 1.65 16.01 -15.72
CA TYR A 105 0.21 15.88 -15.66
C TYR A 105 -0.36 16.05 -14.25
N MET A 106 0.32 15.48 -13.24
CA MET A 106 -0.15 15.56 -11.85
C MET A 106 0.05 16.96 -11.27
N VAL A 107 1.18 17.63 -11.56
CA VAL A 107 1.41 19.03 -11.17
C VAL A 107 0.37 19.96 -11.80
N ASP A 108 0.15 19.83 -13.12
CA ASP A 108 -0.86 20.63 -13.84
C ASP A 108 -2.27 20.40 -13.28
N ALA A 109 -2.60 19.16 -12.90
CA ALA A 109 -3.90 18.83 -12.30
C ALA A 109 -4.05 19.48 -10.91
N LEU A 110 -2.99 19.46 -10.07
CA LEU A 110 -2.98 20.10 -8.75
C LEU A 110 -3.08 21.63 -8.88
N ASP A 111 -2.27 22.23 -9.76
CA ASP A 111 -2.27 23.70 -9.98
C ASP A 111 -3.62 24.20 -10.52
N THR A 112 -4.21 23.46 -11.48
CA THR A 112 -5.50 23.85 -12.08
C THR A 112 -6.67 23.69 -11.13
N SER A 113 -6.66 22.63 -10.31
CA SER A 113 -7.79 22.32 -9.41
C SER A 113 -7.70 22.98 -8.04
N GLY A 114 -6.51 23.41 -7.62
CA GLY A 114 -6.23 23.82 -6.24
C GLY A 114 -6.36 22.68 -5.22
N ALA A 115 -6.37 21.43 -5.67
CA ALA A 115 -6.46 20.26 -4.79
C ALA A 115 -5.13 20.01 -4.05
N ASP A 116 -5.20 19.26 -2.96
CA ASP A 116 -4.03 18.92 -2.15
C ASP A 116 -3.41 17.58 -2.51
N ILE A 117 -4.16 16.72 -3.18
CA ILE A 117 -3.71 15.38 -3.59
C ILE A 117 -4.19 15.12 -5.02
N ALA A 118 -3.30 14.66 -5.88
CA ALA A 118 -3.66 14.08 -7.18
C ALA A 118 -3.53 12.56 -7.13
N ILE A 119 -4.44 11.85 -7.80
CA ILE A 119 -4.43 10.39 -7.91
C ILE A 119 -4.54 10.01 -9.37
N CYS A 120 -3.53 9.33 -9.91
CA CYS A 120 -3.52 8.89 -11.30
C CYS A 120 -4.02 7.45 -11.47
N GLY A 121 -4.20 7.03 -12.70
CA GLY A 121 -4.39 5.64 -13.07
C GLY A 121 -3.07 4.89 -13.16
N ILE A 122 -3.17 3.56 -13.30
CA ILE A 122 -2.02 2.66 -13.32
C ILE A 122 -2.07 1.74 -14.53
N PHE A 123 -0.90 1.40 -15.05
CA PHE A 123 -0.66 0.21 -15.84
C PHE A 123 -0.29 -0.94 -14.90
N LYS A 124 -0.92 -2.09 -15.01
CA LYS A 124 -0.45 -3.34 -14.40
C LYS A 124 0.29 -4.13 -15.45
N ASP A 125 1.62 -4.10 -15.38
CA ASP A 125 2.50 -4.64 -16.40
C ASP A 125 2.93 -6.07 -16.07
N TYR A 126 2.39 -7.01 -16.81
CA TYR A 126 2.75 -8.42 -16.82
C TYR A 126 3.77 -8.67 -17.93
N LEU A 127 4.46 -9.80 -17.91
CA LEU A 127 5.49 -10.14 -18.88
C LEU A 127 5.08 -9.90 -20.35
N ASN A 128 3.83 -10.21 -20.71
CA ASN A 128 3.36 -10.16 -22.12
C ASN A 128 2.11 -9.29 -22.32
N LYS A 129 1.68 -8.53 -21.31
CA LYS A 129 0.48 -7.67 -21.42
C LYS A 129 0.43 -6.65 -20.30
N SER A 130 -0.20 -5.50 -20.60
CA SER A 130 -0.57 -4.51 -19.60
C SER A 130 -2.08 -4.46 -19.42
N ARG A 131 -2.52 -4.17 -18.21
CA ARG A 131 -3.91 -3.86 -17.89
C ARG A 131 -3.99 -2.47 -17.32
N ILE A 132 -4.87 -1.65 -17.87
CA ILE A 132 -5.08 -0.27 -17.44
C ILE A 132 -6.18 -0.23 -16.38
N LYS A 133 -5.95 0.55 -15.33
CA LYS A 133 -6.93 0.91 -14.30
C LYS A 133 -6.85 2.40 -14.06
N VAL A 134 -7.94 3.12 -14.32
CA VAL A 134 -8.04 4.56 -14.02
C VAL A 134 -9.13 4.83 -12.98
N PRO A 135 -8.92 5.83 -12.08
CA PRO A 135 -9.90 6.18 -11.06
C PRO A 135 -11.23 6.66 -11.65
N VAL A 136 -11.17 7.42 -12.71
CA VAL A 136 -12.31 8.07 -13.37
C VAL A 136 -12.14 8.08 -14.88
N LYS A 137 -13.25 8.29 -15.65
CA LYS A 137 -13.22 8.43 -17.11
C LYS A 137 -12.85 9.84 -17.59
N LYS A 138 -12.98 10.85 -16.71
CA LYS A 138 -12.64 12.25 -16.96
C LYS A 138 -12.13 12.83 -15.66
N THR A 139 -11.02 13.54 -15.71
CA THR A 139 -10.41 14.20 -14.55
C THR A 139 -11.42 15.07 -13.82
N LYS A 140 -11.46 14.96 -12.50
CA LYS A 140 -12.38 15.70 -11.64
C LYS A 140 -11.87 15.84 -10.21
N THR A 141 -12.21 16.94 -9.58
CA THR A 141 -11.97 17.16 -8.16
C THR A 141 -13.14 16.63 -7.33
N VAL A 142 -12.82 16.07 -6.19
CA VAL A 142 -13.77 15.58 -5.18
C VAL A 142 -13.40 16.15 -3.81
N SER A 143 -14.39 16.32 -2.94
CA SER A 143 -14.14 16.72 -1.55
C SER A 143 -13.33 15.67 -0.79
N ARG A 144 -12.68 16.08 0.31
CA ARG A 144 -12.01 15.20 1.27
C ARG A 144 -12.88 13.99 1.63
N ASP A 145 -14.13 14.23 2.03
CA ASP A 145 -15.01 13.16 2.52
C ASP A 145 -15.31 12.13 1.43
N LYS A 146 -15.51 12.60 0.19
CA LYS A 146 -15.69 11.69 -0.96
C LYS A 146 -14.43 10.94 -1.31
N ALA A 147 -13.26 11.55 -1.19
CA ALA A 147 -11.98 10.90 -1.40
C ALA A 147 -11.72 9.82 -0.32
N LEU A 148 -12.01 10.13 0.93
CA LEU A 148 -11.95 9.16 2.03
C LEU A 148 -12.88 7.96 1.77
N GLU A 149 -14.13 8.18 1.40
CA GLU A 149 -15.05 7.09 1.05
C GLU A 149 -14.46 6.19 -0.05
N ILE A 150 -13.89 6.78 -1.09
CA ILE A 150 -13.30 6.04 -2.23
C ILE A 150 -12.10 5.19 -1.77
N ILE A 151 -11.17 5.76 -1.01
CA ILE A 151 -9.95 5.09 -0.53
C ILE A 151 -10.30 4.02 0.51
N LEU A 152 -11.19 4.33 1.43
CA LEU A 152 -11.60 3.41 2.48
C LEU A 152 -12.32 2.17 1.93
N ARG A 153 -13.06 2.30 0.82
CA ARG A 153 -13.68 1.16 0.13
C ARG A 153 -12.68 0.29 -0.62
N ASP A 154 -11.50 0.83 -0.96
CA ASP A 154 -10.38 0.13 -1.59
C ASP A 154 -10.74 -0.68 -2.86
N LYS A 155 -11.67 -0.16 -3.66
CA LYS A 155 -12.16 -0.85 -4.87
C LYS A 155 -11.55 -0.31 -6.15
N LYS A 156 -11.68 1.01 -6.39
CA LYS A 156 -11.20 1.68 -7.61
C LYS A 156 -9.85 2.34 -7.40
N VAL A 157 -9.66 2.94 -6.24
CA VAL A 157 -8.43 3.58 -5.81
C VAL A 157 -7.96 2.85 -4.56
N GLY A 158 -6.71 2.42 -4.54
CA GLY A 158 -6.08 1.77 -3.40
C GLY A 158 -5.45 2.77 -2.44
N SER A 159 -5.04 2.29 -1.28
CA SER A 159 -4.30 3.08 -0.28
C SER A 159 -2.80 3.14 -0.59
N PHE A 160 -2.38 2.92 -1.83
CA PHE A 160 -0.98 3.02 -2.23
C PHE A 160 -0.50 4.47 -2.21
N VAL A 161 0.79 4.69 -1.97
CA VAL A 161 1.39 6.03 -2.07
C VAL A 161 1.85 6.36 -3.48
N TRP A 162 2.25 5.36 -4.26
CA TRP A 162 2.97 5.52 -5.52
C TRP A 162 2.11 5.99 -6.71
N ASP A 163 0.79 5.82 -6.68
CA ASP A 163 -0.15 6.36 -7.67
C ASP A 163 -0.66 7.76 -7.29
N LYS A 164 -0.01 8.42 -6.32
CA LYS A 164 -0.44 9.70 -5.75
C LYS A 164 0.69 10.73 -5.71
N MET A 165 0.28 11.99 -5.83
CA MET A 165 1.12 13.14 -5.52
C MET A 165 0.43 13.96 -4.45
N PHE A 166 1.15 14.30 -3.39
CA PHE A 166 0.63 14.94 -2.20
C PHE A 166 1.23 16.34 -2.06
N ARG A 167 0.41 17.35 -1.74
CA ARG A 167 0.94 18.58 -1.16
C ARG A 167 1.62 18.24 0.17
N ARG A 168 2.84 18.69 0.40
CA ARG A 168 3.65 18.29 1.57
C ARG A 168 2.93 18.52 2.90
N GLU A 169 2.12 19.58 3.00
CA GLU A 169 1.41 19.96 4.22
C GLU A 169 0.37 18.94 4.70
N VAL A 170 -0.16 18.08 3.80
CA VAL A 170 -1.11 17.04 4.21
C VAL A 170 -0.44 15.82 4.82
N ILE A 171 0.89 15.70 4.67
CA ILE A 171 1.70 14.59 5.21
C ILE A 171 2.09 14.93 6.64
N THR A 172 1.22 14.65 7.60
CA THR A 172 1.41 15.03 9.01
C THR A 172 1.85 13.85 9.88
N GLU A 173 1.51 12.63 9.49
CA GLU A 173 1.86 11.42 10.24
C GLU A 173 2.96 10.63 9.54
N LYS A 174 3.84 10.01 10.34
CA LYS A 174 4.82 9.04 9.89
C LYS A 174 4.17 7.69 9.58
N MET A 175 4.77 6.93 8.69
CA MET A 175 4.47 5.53 8.49
C MET A 175 5.01 4.71 9.66
N THR A 176 4.19 3.86 10.28
CA THR A 176 4.54 3.17 11.53
C THR A 176 4.59 1.65 11.42
N LEU A 177 3.81 1.05 10.52
CA LEU A 177 3.79 -0.40 10.35
C LEU A 177 4.95 -0.84 9.45
N ARG A 178 5.55 -1.99 9.78
CA ARG A 178 6.60 -2.59 8.95
C ARG A 178 6.08 -3.03 7.58
N MET A 179 4.87 -3.56 7.55
CA MET A 179 4.16 -3.97 6.33
C MET A 179 2.81 -3.25 6.28
N TYR A 180 2.31 -2.97 5.07
CA TYR A 180 1.07 -2.21 4.88
C TYR A 180 1.09 -0.79 5.46
N GLU A 181 2.26 -0.18 5.49
CA GLU A 181 2.51 1.17 5.99
C GLU A 181 1.70 2.22 5.23
N ASP A 182 1.56 2.07 3.92
CA ASP A 182 0.73 2.91 3.06
C ASP A 182 -0.77 2.73 3.37
N TYR A 183 -1.21 1.49 3.51
CA TYR A 183 -2.58 1.16 3.89
C TYR A 183 -2.98 1.77 5.25
N ALA A 184 -2.07 1.79 6.21
CA ALA A 184 -2.27 2.35 7.54
C ALA A 184 -2.15 3.89 7.59
N THR A 185 -1.60 4.54 6.53
CA THR A 185 -1.23 5.95 6.61
C THR A 185 -1.95 6.83 5.59
N VAL A 186 -2.10 6.40 4.33
CA VAL A 186 -2.61 7.26 3.24
C VAL A 186 -3.98 7.87 3.54
N TYR A 187 -4.90 7.15 4.17
CA TYR A 187 -6.21 7.69 4.53
C TYR A 187 -6.11 8.83 5.57
N LYS A 188 -5.08 8.83 6.44
CA LYS A 188 -4.82 9.90 7.41
C LYS A 188 -4.39 11.18 6.67
N TRP A 189 -3.50 11.05 5.69
CA TRP A 189 -3.10 12.18 4.84
C TRP A 189 -4.27 12.72 4.00
N VAL A 190 -5.13 11.84 3.49
CA VAL A 190 -6.36 12.26 2.78
C VAL A 190 -7.33 12.97 3.73
N ALA A 191 -7.39 12.58 5.00
CA ALA A 191 -8.20 13.26 6.00
C ALA A 191 -7.74 14.69 6.31
N ASN A 192 -6.47 15.01 6.06
CA ASN A 192 -5.90 16.36 6.22
C ASN A 192 -6.05 17.23 4.96
N ALA A 193 -6.43 16.65 3.82
CA ALA A 193 -6.63 17.37 2.58
C ALA A 193 -7.98 18.13 2.59
N GLY A 194 -8.05 19.25 1.88
CA GLY A 194 -9.31 19.92 1.58
C GLY A 194 -10.05 19.26 0.42
N SER A 195 -9.29 18.88 -0.62
CA SER A 195 -9.84 18.21 -1.80
C SER A 195 -8.78 17.32 -2.50
N VAL A 196 -9.29 16.43 -3.38
CA VAL A 196 -8.47 15.48 -4.15
C VAL A 196 -8.87 15.53 -5.61
N VAL A 197 -7.91 15.64 -6.53
CA VAL A 197 -8.14 15.50 -7.97
C VAL A 197 -7.90 14.06 -8.42
N LEU A 198 -8.89 13.45 -9.01
CA LEU A 198 -8.83 12.12 -9.61
C LEU A 198 -8.54 12.29 -11.10
N CYS A 199 -7.40 11.78 -11.56
CA CYS A 199 -6.93 11.87 -12.94
C CYS A 199 -7.46 10.71 -13.77
N ASP A 200 -7.74 10.96 -15.05
CA ASP A 200 -8.27 9.97 -16.01
C ASP A 200 -7.19 9.24 -16.81
N LYS A 201 -5.90 9.59 -16.60
CA LYS A 201 -4.78 8.95 -17.30
C LYS A 201 -4.08 7.91 -16.43
N PRO A 202 -3.69 6.76 -16.99
CA PRO A 202 -2.74 5.85 -16.37
C PRO A 202 -1.33 6.42 -16.58
N LEU A 203 -0.60 6.63 -15.48
CA LEU A 203 0.71 7.31 -15.50
C LEU A 203 1.76 6.58 -14.66
N TYR A 204 1.37 5.60 -13.88
CA TYR A 204 2.25 4.77 -13.06
C TYR A 204 2.26 3.34 -13.60
N HIS A 205 3.44 2.79 -13.83
CA HIS A 205 3.64 1.43 -14.30
C HIS A 205 3.98 0.51 -13.14
N TYR A 206 3.01 -0.31 -12.74
CA TYR A 206 3.13 -1.30 -11.67
C TYR A 206 3.53 -2.66 -12.22
N ARG A 207 4.79 -3.05 -12.02
CA ARG A 207 5.35 -4.32 -12.49
C ARG A 207 4.79 -5.52 -11.73
N GLN A 208 4.33 -6.51 -12.49
CA GLN A 208 3.90 -7.79 -11.94
C GLN A 208 4.99 -8.83 -12.16
N ARG A 209 5.73 -9.17 -11.09
CA ARG A 209 6.84 -10.11 -11.15
C ARG A 209 6.66 -11.32 -10.21
N ALA A 210 7.26 -12.47 -10.57
CA ALA A 210 7.39 -13.59 -9.66
C ALA A 210 8.34 -13.19 -8.51
N GLY A 211 7.99 -13.55 -7.27
CA GLY A 211 8.80 -13.21 -6.09
C GLY A 211 8.47 -11.84 -5.47
N SER A 212 7.40 -11.16 -5.92
CA SER A 212 6.85 -10.02 -5.17
C SER A 212 6.50 -10.45 -3.75
N ILE A 213 6.72 -9.55 -2.79
CA ILE A 213 6.43 -9.73 -1.35
C ILE A 213 5.01 -10.27 -1.09
N ASP A 214 4.09 -10.04 -2.04
CA ASP A 214 2.68 -10.42 -1.93
C ASP A 214 2.38 -11.94 -1.97
N HIS A 215 3.33 -12.79 -2.31
CA HIS A 215 3.05 -14.21 -2.60
C HIS A 215 3.32 -15.20 -1.45
N HIS A 216 3.91 -14.77 -0.33
CA HIS A 216 4.20 -15.65 0.80
C HIS A 216 3.30 -15.38 2.01
N VAL A 217 2.65 -16.44 2.54
CA VAL A 217 1.89 -16.34 3.79
C VAL A 217 2.90 -16.23 4.94
N ASN A 218 2.92 -15.07 5.59
CA ASN A 218 3.72 -14.80 6.79
C ASN A 218 2.76 -14.33 7.91
N PRO A 219 2.69 -15.05 9.05
CA PRO A 219 1.78 -14.68 10.13
C PRO A 219 1.96 -13.23 10.64
N ALA A 220 3.20 -12.75 10.79
CA ALA A 220 3.46 -11.39 11.21
C ALA A 220 2.90 -10.36 10.21
N ARG A 221 3.08 -10.60 8.91
CA ARG A 221 2.49 -9.77 7.86
C ARG A 221 0.96 -9.75 7.90
N ASN A 222 0.34 -10.91 8.11
CA ASN A 222 -1.11 -11.00 8.25
C ASN A 222 -1.61 -10.21 9.47
N MET A 223 -0.85 -10.23 10.57
CA MET A 223 -1.15 -9.44 11.76
C MET A 223 -1.01 -7.94 11.51
N ASP A 224 0.03 -7.50 10.80
CA ASP A 224 0.19 -6.08 10.43
C ASP A 224 -0.99 -5.58 9.59
N PHE A 225 -1.45 -6.38 8.61
CA PHE A 225 -2.65 -6.01 7.84
C PHE A 225 -3.91 -5.94 8.72
N PHE A 226 -4.06 -6.86 9.65
CA PHE A 226 -5.19 -6.85 10.58
C PHE A 226 -5.13 -5.63 11.53
N LYS A 227 -3.94 -5.27 12.04
CA LYS A 227 -3.73 -4.06 12.84
C LYS A 227 -4.02 -2.78 12.04
N ALA A 228 -3.54 -2.71 10.81
CA ALA A 228 -3.81 -1.59 9.91
C ALA A 228 -5.33 -1.37 9.69
N GLU A 229 -6.10 -2.46 9.56
CA GLU A 229 -7.57 -2.36 9.44
C GLU A 229 -8.24 -1.91 10.73
N GLN A 230 -7.72 -2.31 11.89
CA GLN A 230 -8.22 -1.85 13.19
C GLN A 230 -7.96 -0.35 13.39
N GLU A 231 -6.72 0.10 13.17
CA GLU A 231 -6.35 1.52 13.25
C GLU A 231 -7.22 2.38 12.32
N ARG A 232 -7.49 1.86 11.13
CA ARG A 232 -8.32 2.52 10.13
C ARG A 232 -9.76 2.67 10.61
N TYR A 233 -10.34 1.62 11.21
CA TYR A 233 -11.67 1.68 11.81
C TYR A 233 -11.72 2.67 12.99
N GLU A 234 -10.75 2.60 13.89
CA GLU A 234 -10.67 3.46 15.07
C GLU A 234 -10.50 4.94 14.68
N PHE A 235 -9.65 5.22 13.68
CA PHE A 235 -9.47 6.58 13.17
C PHE A 235 -10.77 7.15 12.59
N ILE A 236 -11.46 6.39 11.76
CA ILE A 236 -12.71 6.82 11.11
C ILE A 236 -13.77 7.11 12.16
N THR A 237 -13.91 6.23 13.15
CA THR A 237 -14.94 6.36 14.19
C THR A 237 -14.63 7.48 15.18
N SER A 238 -13.37 7.61 15.61
CA SER A 238 -12.95 8.65 16.56
C SER A 238 -13.06 10.06 15.98
N LYS A 239 -12.86 10.21 14.68
CA LYS A 239 -12.94 11.51 13.98
C LYS A 239 -14.33 11.84 13.43
N GLY A 240 -15.30 10.92 13.54
CA GLY A 240 -16.65 11.12 12.99
C GLY A 240 -16.67 11.30 11.46
N LEU A 241 -15.66 10.78 10.75
CA LEU A 241 -15.45 11.07 9.32
C LEU A 241 -16.44 10.35 8.41
N ILE A 242 -17.15 9.33 8.91
CA ILE A 242 -18.18 8.59 8.17
C ILE A 242 -19.37 8.38 9.09
N THR A 243 -20.48 9.04 8.76
CA THR A 243 -21.72 9.02 9.56
C THR A 243 -22.67 7.88 9.17
N GLU A 244 -22.63 7.42 7.91
CA GLU A 244 -23.70 6.56 7.38
C GLU A 244 -23.48 5.04 7.51
N ASP A 245 -22.28 4.56 7.79
CA ASP A 245 -22.07 3.09 7.81
C ASP A 245 -20.89 2.62 8.71
N SER A 246 -20.84 3.09 9.95
CA SER A 246 -19.87 2.61 10.93
C SER A 246 -19.93 1.08 11.09
N ASN A 247 -21.09 0.49 10.90
CA ASN A 247 -21.29 -0.96 10.94
C ASN A 247 -20.64 -1.69 9.75
N HIS A 248 -20.60 -1.08 8.56
CA HIS A 248 -19.91 -1.66 7.41
C HIS A 248 -18.40 -1.82 7.69
N PHE A 249 -17.76 -0.80 8.26
CA PHE A 249 -16.34 -0.85 8.62
C PHE A 249 -16.08 -1.79 9.79
N ARG A 250 -16.96 -1.83 10.79
CA ARG A 250 -16.92 -2.81 11.88
C ARG A 250 -16.99 -4.25 11.37
N THR A 251 -17.94 -4.52 10.48
CA THR A 251 -18.08 -5.84 9.82
C THR A 251 -16.86 -6.15 8.96
N ARG A 252 -16.23 -5.15 8.37
CA ARG A 252 -14.99 -5.33 7.60
C ARG A 252 -13.83 -5.77 8.49
N VAL A 253 -13.65 -5.20 9.69
CA VAL A 253 -12.64 -5.67 10.66
C VAL A 253 -12.87 -7.14 11.03
N LEU A 254 -14.13 -7.52 11.32
CA LEU A 254 -14.49 -8.92 11.61
C LEU A 254 -14.16 -9.87 10.45
N ARG A 255 -14.45 -9.45 9.22
CA ARG A 255 -14.18 -10.21 8.00
C ARG A 255 -12.69 -10.36 7.72
N ILE A 256 -11.93 -9.28 7.83
CA ILE A 256 -10.47 -9.28 7.59
C ILE A 256 -9.78 -10.12 8.67
N GLY A 257 -10.06 -9.91 9.95
CA GLY A 257 -9.48 -10.75 11.01
C GLY A 257 -9.77 -12.23 10.83
N THR A 258 -11.01 -12.59 10.46
CA THR A 258 -11.37 -13.99 10.15
C THR A 258 -10.61 -14.53 8.93
N GLN A 259 -10.37 -13.68 7.92
CA GLN A 259 -9.58 -14.05 6.73
C GLN A 259 -8.10 -14.23 7.09
N MET A 260 -7.53 -13.35 7.89
CA MET A 260 -6.12 -13.47 8.34
C MET A 260 -5.93 -14.71 9.20
N ALA A 261 -6.84 -15.00 10.13
CA ALA A 261 -6.82 -16.24 10.91
C ALA A 261 -6.85 -17.48 10.01
N LYS A 262 -7.67 -17.48 8.95
CA LYS A 262 -7.72 -18.57 7.97
C LYS A 262 -6.39 -18.72 7.22
N GLU A 263 -5.78 -17.63 6.77
CA GLU A 263 -4.51 -17.67 6.01
C GLU A 263 -3.37 -18.15 6.89
N ILE A 264 -3.25 -17.64 8.11
CA ILE A 264 -2.29 -18.10 9.12
C ILE A 264 -2.46 -19.60 9.38
N SER A 265 -3.71 -20.08 9.55
CA SER A 265 -3.98 -21.51 9.75
C SER A 265 -3.56 -22.40 8.57
N ARG A 266 -3.34 -21.82 7.39
CA ARG A 266 -2.94 -22.50 6.14
C ARG A 266 -1.49 -22.27 5.76
N SER A 267 -0.70 -21.59 6.59
CA SER A 267 0.69 -21.25 6.31
C SER A 267 1.63 -22.45 6.19
N GLY A 268 1.24 -23.62 6.69
CA GLY A 268 2.09 -24.80 6.78
C GLY A 268 2.91 -24.88 8.07
N LEU A 269 2.85 -23.84 8.91
CA LEU A 269 3.52 -23.82 10.22
C LEU A 269 2.85 -24.72 11.24
N GLY A 270 3.57 -25.07 12.32
CA GLY A 270 3.05 -25.90 13.43
C GLY A 270 1.92 -25.24 14.20
N ASN A 271 1.06 -26.05 14.80
CA ASN A 271 -0.08 -25.52 15.56
C ASN A 271 0.36 -24.67 16.75
N GLU A 272 1.44 -25.04 17.44
CA GLU A 272 2.00 -24.29 18.57
C GLU A 272 2.47 -22.89 18.15
N GLU A 273 3.03 -22.78 16.95
CA GLU A 273 3.54 -21.53 16.40
C GLU A 273 2.41 -20.58 15.97
N ILE A 274 1.32 -21.09 15.40
CA ILE A 274 0.22 -20.26 14.87
C ILE A 274 -0.87 -19.97 15.89
N LEU A 275 -1.04 -20.79 16.93
CA LEU A 275 -2.11 -20.65 17.93
C LEU A 275 -2.10 -19.27 18.64
N PRO A 276 -0.95 -18.70 19.03
CA PRO A 276 -0.92 -17.38 19.65
C PRO A 276 -1.52 -16.29 18.76
N TYR A 277 -1.21 -16.27 17.46
CA TYR A 277 -1.79 -15.32 16.49
C TYR A 277 -3.31 -15.49 16.37
N ILE A 278 -3.78 -16.73 16.31
CA ILE A 278 -5.22 -17.01 16.18
C ILE A 278 -5.97 -16.58 17.45
N GLN A 279 -5.37 -16.77 18.62
CA GLN A 279 -5.92 -16.30 19.89
C GLN A 279 -5.96 -14.77 19.98
N GLU A 280 -4.88 -14.07 19.58
CA GLU A 280 -4.84 -12.61 19.53
C GLU A 280 -5.92 -12.06 18.61
N ILE A 281 -6.07 -12.62 17.40
CA ILE A 281 -7.14 -12.24 16.47
C ILE A 281 -8.50 -12.46 17.12
N ARG A 282 -8.75 -13.63 17.72
CA ARG A 282 -10.01 -13.96 18.38
C ARG A 282 -10.39 -12.96 19.47
N GLU A 283 -9.47 -12.65 20.38
CA GLU A 283 -9.73 -11.71 21.47
C GLU A 283 -9.99 -10.29 20.94
N THR A 284 -9.26 -9.90 19.92
CA THR A 284 -9.46 -8.62 19.26
C THR A 284 -10.85 -8.55 18.59
N LEU A 285 -11.28 -9.60 17.86
CA LEU A 285 -12.57 -9.60 17.17
C LEU A 285 -13.76 -9.50 18.13
N LYS A 286 -13.64 -10.01 19.36
CA LYS A 286 -14.69 -9.86 20.38
C LYS A 286 -15.01 -8.40 20.71
N LYS A 287 -14.03 -7.49 20.62
CA LYS A 287 -14.22 -6.05 20.87
C LYS A 287 -15.14 -5.38 19.84
N TYR A 288 -15.26 -5.97 18.66
CA TYR A 288 -16.09 -5.46 17.56
C TYR A 288 -17.49 -6.06 17.53
N LEU A 289 -17.87 -6.87 18.55
CA LEU A 289 -19.21 -7.41 18.71
C LEU A 289 -19.97 -6.62 19.81
N PRO A 290 -21.32 -6.53 19.72
CA PRO A 290 -22.16 -6.99 18.61
C PRO A 290 -22.01 -6.13 17.36
N ALA A 291 -22.23 -6.73 16.19
CA ALA A 291 -22.20 -6.05 14.89
C ALA A 291 -23.34 -6.57 14.00
N ASP A 292 -23.81 -5.73 13.09
CA ASP A 292 -24.74 -6.17 12.05
C ASP A 292 -23.99 -6.99 10.99
N LEU A 293 -24.21 -8.29 10.99
CA LEU A 293 -23.52 -9.24 10.13
C LEU A 293 -24.28 -9.54 8.82
N ARG A 294 -25.36 -8.81 8.51
CA ARG A 294 -26.18 -9.02 7.29
C ARG A 294 -25.37 -8.90 6.00
N HIS A 295 -24.31 -8.11 5.99
CA HIS A 295 -23.41 -7.94 4.85
C HIS A 295 -22.26 -8.94 4.78
N MET A 296 -22.16 -9.87 5.75
CA MET A 296 -21.17 -10.93 5.75
C MET A 296 -21.67 -12.12 4.94
N LYS A 297 -20.80 -12.67 4.08
CA LYS A 297 -21.14 -13.90 3.35
C LYS A 297 -21.35 -15.05 4.35
N ILE A 298 -22.31 -15.93 4.08
CA ILE A 298 -22.68 -17.02 4.98
C ILE A 298 -21.47 -17.90 5.41
N ARG A 299 -20.54 -18.15 4.47
CA ARG A 299 -19.32 -18.92 4.77
C ARG A 299 -18.35 -18.16 5.70
N GLU A 300 -18.28 -16.83 5.59
CA GLU A 300 -17.47 -15.98 6.45
C GLU A 300 -18.06 -15.93 7.86
N TYR A 301 -19.38 -15.82 7.97
CA TYR A 301 -20.11 -15.88 9.23
C TYR A 301 -19.85 -17.17 10.01
N PHE A 302 -19.97 -18.33 9.37
CA PHE A 302 -19.69 -19.60 10.03
C PHE A 302 -18.22 -19.76 10.44
N ARG A 303 -17.28 -19.21 9.65
CA ARG A 303 -15.85 -19.18 10.02
C ARG A 303 -15.62 -18.31 11.24
N LEU A 304 -16.19 -17.11 11.28
CA LEU A 304 -16.12 -16.22 12.43
C LEU A 304 -16.67 -16.92 13.69
N ARG A 305 -17.88 -17.49 13.63
CA ARG A 305 -18.45 -18.22 14.77
C ARG A 305 -17.54 -19.36 15.24
N LYS A 306 -16.98 -20.12 14.33
CA LYS A 306 -16.07 -21.23 14.67
C LYS A 306 -14.77 -20.71 15.32
N LEU A 307 -14.19 -19.65 14.80
CA LEU A 307 -13.00 -19.01 15.36
C LEU A 307 -13.26 -18.52 16.79
N LEU A 308 -14.39 -17.85 17.00
CA LEU A 308 -14.76 -17.33 18.33
C LEU A 308 -15.01 -18.43 19.36
N ALA A 309 -15.66 -19.52 18.96
CA ALA A 309 -16.04 -20.62 19.85
C ALA A 309 -14.85 -21.54 20.16
N ASN A 310 -14.07 -21.94 19.16
CA ASN A 310 -12.98 -22.92 19.28
C ASN A 310 -11.84 -22.64 18.30
N PRO A 311 -10.81 -21.87 18.71
CA PRO A 311 -9.70 -21.51 17.83
C PRO A 311 -8.90 -22.72 17.32
N GLU A 312 -8.65 -23.73 18.17
CA GLU A 312 -7.95 -24.93 17.72
C GLU A 312 -8.77 -25.75 16.71
N GLY A 313 -10.07 -25.90 16.97
CA GLY A 313 -10.99 -26.54 16.03
C GLY A 313 -11.10 -25.77 14.71
N PHE A 314 -10.96 -24.44 14.76
CA PHE A 314 -10.87 -23.59 13.57
C PHE A 314 -9.60 -23.92 12.79
N ILE A 315 -8.42 -23.92 13.43
CA ILE A 315 -7.12 -24.27 12.80
C ILE A 315 -7.21 -25.62 12.09
N ARG A 316 -7.59 -26.69 12.81
CA ARG A 316 -7.73 -28.04 12.24
C ARG A 316 -8.64 -28.08 11.01
N SER A 317 -9.74 -27.33 11.05
CA SER A 317 -10.68 -27.24 9.91
C SER A 317 -10.08 -26.53 8.69
N MET A 318 -9.31 -25.47 8.88
CA MET A 318 -8.68 -24.73 7.79
C MET A 318 -7.54 -25.53 7.14
N GLN A 319 -6.75 -26.24 7.94
CA GLN A 319 -5.67 -27.11 7.47
C GLN A 319 -6.22 -28.33 6.70
N ARG A 320 -7.33 -28.95 7.18
CA ARG A 320 -8.00 -30.04 6.46
C ARG A 320 -8.52 -29.59 5.10
N ALA A 321 -9.15 -28.41 5.05
CA ALA A 321 -9.66 -27.85 3.78
C ALA A 321 -8.52 -27.53 2.80
N GLU A 322 -7.35 -27.11 3.29
CA GLU A 322 -6.18 -26.82 2.44
C GLU A 322 -5.55 -28.11 1.90
N ARG A 323 -5.39 -29.14 2.72
CA ARG A 323 -4.91 -30.46 2.25
C ARG A 323 -5.78 -30.99 1.13
N PHE A 324 -7.11 -31.02 1.31
CA PHE A 324 -8.05 -31.45 0.28
C PHE A 324 -7.88 -30.64 -1.04
N ARG A 325 -7.69 -29.31 -0.93
CA ARG A 325 -7.48 -28.45 -2.09
C ARG A 325 -6.21 -28.80 -2.86
N ILE A 326 -5.13 -29.10 -2.14
CA ILE A 326 -3.84 -29.47 -2.73
C ILE A 326 -3.94 -30.83 -3.43
N GLU A 327 -4.56 -31.83 -2.79
CA GLU A 327 -4.78 -33.16 -3.32
C GLU A 327 -5.61 -33.11 -4.61
N SER A 328 -6.74 -32.40 -4.59
CA SER A 328 -7.61 -32.23 -5.76
C SER A 328 -6.90 -31.55 -6.95
N LYS A 329 -5.98 -30.63 -6.69
CA LYS A 329 -5.18 -30.01 -7.75
C LYS A 329 -4.18 -31.00 -8.33
N LYS A 330 -3.49 -31.81 -7.50
CA LYS A 330 -2.54 -32.84 -7.99
C LYS A 330 -3.26 -33.85 -8.89
N GLU A 331 -4.44 -34.31 -8.52
CA GLU A 331 -5.24 -35.23 -9.34
C GLU A 331 -5.70 -34.60 -10.68
N TYR A 332 -6.01 -33.32 -10.69
CA TYR A 332 -6.39 -32.60 -11.91
C TYR A 332 -5.23 -32.44 -12.91
N PHE A 333 -4.01 -32.21 -12.43
CA PHE A 333 -2.81 -32.09 -13.28
C PHE A 333 -2.15 -33.42 -13.62
N ALA A 334 -2.55 -34.52 -12.99
CA ALA A 334 -2.08 -35.89 -13.29
C ALA A 334 -2.91 -36.62 -14.33
N LYS A 335 -4.06 -36.06 -14.74
CA LYS A 335 -4.93 -36.45 -15.85
C LYS A 335 -4.67 -35.58 -17.07
#